data_5a4fa6be4b25795b4fc0842d375a3daa
#
_entry.id   5a4fa6be4b25795b4fc0842d375a3daa
#
_cell.length_a   1.000
_cell.length_b   1.000
_cell.length_c   1.000
_cell.angle_alpha   90.00
_cell.angle_beta   90.00
_cell.angle_gamma   90.00
#
_symmetry.space_group_name_H-M   'P 1'
#
loop_
_entity.id
_entity.type
_entity.pdbx_description
1 polymer ?
#
loop_
_entity_poly.entity_id
_entity_poly.type
_entity_poly.pdbx_seq_one_letter_code
_entity_poly.pdbx_strand_id
1 'polypeptide(L)'
;FHEPRKPEPVTFALLSAAAAATAPTRLDPVELFLQADIIVQAVMVGLLLASVWVWTIIVSFSLRIGALGKKSRAYEAEFWELRDREALLTKQVRSEVPAARVAAAGLDEWRKSTAKQPVDRDATRQRIAAAMESQIAEEADALAGRLNFLATVGSVAPFVGLFGTVWGIMN
;
A
#
# COMPACT_ATOMS: atom_id res chain seq x y z
N PHE A 1 -59.00 43.85 37.15
CA PHE A 1 -58.04 44.46 36.20
C PHE A 1 -56.65 43.95 36.66
N HIS A 2 -56.09 42.99 35.95
CA HIS A 2 -54.80 42.48 36.22
C HIS A 2 -53.82 43.03 35.18
N GLU A 3 -52.99 43.99 35.62
CA GLU A 3 -51.99 44.63 34.77
C GLU A 3 -50.82 43.64 34.51
N PRO A 4 -50.43 43.34 33.25
CA PRO A 4 -49.35 42.45 32.97
C PRO A 4 -48.04 43.11 33.42
N ARG A 5 -47.33 42.49 34.37
CA ARG A 5 -46.04 42.90 34.88
C ARG A 5 -45.05 42.94 33.73
N LYS A 6 -44.52 44.12 33.35
CA LYS A 6 -43.43 44.24 32.38
C LYS A 6 -42.22 43.48 32.84
N PRO A 7 -41.60 42.66 31.97
CA PRO A 7 -40.42 41.91 32.35
C PRO A 7 -39.29 42.88 32.74
N GLU A 8 -38.71 42.62 33.88
CA GLU A 8 -37.61 43.43 34.46
C GLU A 8 -36.41 43.41 33.48
N PRO A 9 -35.73 44.54 33.26
CA PRO A 9 -34.58 44.62 32.32
C PRO A 9 -33.42 43.71 32.68
N VAL A 10 -33.32 43.31 33.93
CA VAL A 10 -32.29 42.33 34.43
C VAL A 10 -32.49 40.91 33.89
N THR A 11 -33.73 40.46 33.65
CA THR A 11 -34.00 39.15 33.05
C THR A 11 -33.61 39.10 31.57
N PHE A 12 -33.79 40.19 30.85
CA PHE A 12 -33.40 40.30 29.44
C PHE A 12 -31.85 40.36 29.28
N ALA A 13 -31.20 41.09 30.20
CA ALA A 13 -29.74 41.16 30.23
C ALA A 13 -29.07 39.81 30.57
N LEU A 14 -29.68 39.04 31.51
CA LEU A 14 -29.19 37.70 31.85
C LEU A 14 -29.42 36.68 30.71
N LEU A 15 -30.55 36.75 30.00
CA LEU A 15 -30.83 35.92 28.84
C LEU A 15 -29.91 36.24 27.65
N SER A 16 -29.59 37.52 27.43
CA SER A 16 -28.65 37.93 26.37
C SER A 16 -27.20 37.54 26.72
N ALA A 17 -26.81 37.63 27.98
CA ALA A 17 -25.49 37.14 28.46
C ALA A 17 -25.35 35.63 28.35
N ALA A 18 -26.40 34.87 28.67
CA ALA A 18 -26.42 33.40 28.49
C ALA A 18 -26.38 32.99 27.01
N ALA A 19 -27.06 33.74 26.12
CA ALA A 19 -27.02 33.52 24.69
C ALA A 19 -25.65 33.86 24.07
N ALA A 20 -24.96 34.86 24.59
CA ALA A 20 -23.59 35.19 24.16
C ALA A 20 -22.53 34.14 24.63
N ALA A 21 -22.79 33.48 25.75
CA ALA A 21 -21.92 32.40 26.25
C ALA A 21 -22.05 31.09 25.45
N THR A 22 -23.08 30.93 24.60
CA THR A 22 -23.31 29.78 23.73
C THR A 22 -22.91 30.05 22.26
N ALA A 23 -22.18 31.15 21.98
CA ALA A 23 -21.60 31.32 20.66
C ALA A 23 -20.74 30.09 20.35
N PRO A 24 -20.95 29.36 19.21
CA PRO A 24 -20.16 28.23 18.89
C PRO A 24 -18.70 28.70 18.76
N THR A 25 -17.87 28.33 19.71
CA THR A 25 -16.43 28.44 19.55
C THR A 25 -16.09 27.76 18.25
N ARG A 26 -15.68 28.49 17.23
CA ARG A 26 -15.14 27.92 16.01
C ARG A 26 -13.95 27.10 16.44
N LEU A 27 -14.13 25.77 16.52
CA LEU A 27 -13.07 24.83 16.80
C LEU A 27 -12.15 24.85 15.58
N ASP A 28 -11.15 25.72 15.60
CA ASP A 28 -10.16 25.78 14.55
C ASP A 28 -9.23 24.56 14.71
N PRO A 29 -9.20 23.61 13.74
CA PRO A 29 -8.43 22.39 13.88
C PRO A 29 -6.95 22.65 14.14
N VAL A 30 -6.42 23.76 13.62
CA VAL A 30 -5.03 24.16 13.81
C VAL A 30 -4.79 24.64 15.26
N GLU A 31 -5.71 25.39 15.82
CA GLU A 31 -5.61 25.87 17.19
C GLU A 31 -5.71 24.70 18.19
N LEU A 32 -6.62 23.75 17.94
CA LEU A 32 -6.73 22.52 18.73
C LEU A 32 -5.45 21.68 18.66
N PHE A 33 -4.81 21.61 17.48
CA PHE A 33 -3.54 20.90 17.33
C PHE A 33 -2.44 21.56 18.15
N LEU A 34 -2.34 22.89 18.13
CA LEU A 34 -1.30 23.63 18.85
C LEU A 34 -1.50 23.62 20.38
N GLN A 35 -2.75 23.47 20.84
CA GLN A 35 -3.08 23.35 22.26
C GLN A 35 -2.95 21.92 22.80
N ALA A 36 -2.83 20.92 21.91
CA ALA A 36 -2.67 19.52 22.30
C ALA A 36 -1.31 19.26 22.96
N ASP A 37 -1.27 18.27 23.85
CA ASP A 37 -0.04 17.78 24.47
C ASP A 37 0.97 17.35 23.38
N ILE A 38 2.27 17.50 23.70
CA ILE A 38 3.37 17.14 22.81
C ILE A 38 3.30 15.67 22.36
N ILE A 39 2.81 14.76 23.20
CA ILE A 39 2.64 13.35 22.86
C ILE A 39 1.52 13.17 21.84
N VAL A 40 0.40 13.86 22.00
CA VAL A 40 -0.71 13.84 21.05
C VAL A 40 -0.29 14.45 19.71
N GLN A 41 0.45 15.56 19.74
CA GLN A 41 1.01 16.17 18.53
C GLN A 41 1.95 15.19 17.81
N ALA A 42 2.85 14.51 18.55
CA ALA A 42 3.77 13.53 17.99
C ALA A 42 3.02 12.34 17.34
N VAL A 43 1.96 11.85 17.97
CA VAL A 43 1.11 10.78 17.41
C VAL A 43 0.44 11.25 16.12
N MET A 44 -0.17 12.46 16.11
CA MET A 44 -0.83 12.98 14.92
C MET A 44 0.15 13.19 13.74
N VAL A 45 1.31 13.80 14.00
CA VAL A 45 2.35 13.99 12.97
C VAL A 45 2.87 12.64 12.49
N GLY A 46 3.12 11.69 13.39
CA GLY A 46 3.58 10.34 13.05
C GLY A 46 2.60 9.60 12.13
N LEU A 47 1.30 9.67 12.43
CA LEU A 47 0.26 9.07 11.60
C LEU A 47 0.14 9.75 10.23
N LEU A 48 0.28 11.08 10.14
CA LEU A 48 0.30 11.81 8.88
C LEU A 48 1.49 11.39 8.01
N LEU A 49 2.69 11.32 8.60
CA LEU A 49 3.89 10.86 7.90
C LEU A 49 3.74 9.41 7.42
N ALA A 50 3.22 8.52 8.27
CA ALA A 50 2.93 7.14 7.90
C ALA A 50 1.92 7.08 6.74
N SER A 51 0.88 7.92 6.75
CA SER A 51 -0.10 8.01 5.67
C SER A 51 0.54 8.39 4.34
N VAL A 52 1.36 9.45 4.31
CA VAL A 52 2.09 9.88 3.10
C VAL A 52 3.01 8.76 2.61
N TRP A 53 3.71 8.08 3.52
CA TRP A 53 4.60 6.97 3.19
C TRP A 53 3.84 5.79 2.56
N VAL A 54 2.72 5.39 3.15
CA VAL A 54 1.84 4.33 2.63
C VAL A 54 1.33 4.68 1.24
N TRP A 55 0.87 5.91 1.03
CA TRP A 55 0.44 6.38 -0.29
C TRP A 55 1.57 6.32 -1.32
N THR A 56 2.77 6.71 -0.95
CA THR A 56 3.96 6.63 -1.82
C THR A 56 4.24 5.19 -2.24
N ILE A 57 4.12 4.23 -1.31
CA ILE A 57 4.30 2.80 -1.61
C ILE A 57 3.20 2.32 -2.57
N ILE A 58 1.93 2.62 -2.30
CA ILE A 58 0.79 2.20 -3.12
C ILE A 58 0.93 2.71 -4.56
N VAL A 59 1.20 3.99 -4.73
CA VAL A 59 1.34 4.61 -6.07
C VAL A 59 2.53 4.02 -6.82
N SER A 60 3.71 3.95 -6.18
CA SER A 60 4.92 3.39 -6.80
C SER A 60 4.74 1.94 -7.20
N PHE A 61 4.07 1.15 -6.36
CA PHE A 61 3.79 -0.26 -6.61
C PHE A 61 2.81 -0.44 -7.77
N SER A 62 1.72 0.33 -7.80
CA SER A 62 0.73 0.30 -8.89
C SER A 62 1.33 0.67 -10.24
N LEU A 63 2.16 1.72 -10.28
CA LEU A 63 2.86 2.13 -11.50
C LEU A 63 3.85 1.07 -11.97
N ARG A 64 4.59 0.46 -11.03
CA ARG A 64 5.56 -0.59 -11.34
C ARG A 64 4.88 -1.85 -11.88
N ILE A 65 3.81 -2.33 -11.25
CA ILE A 65 3.04 -3.49 -11.74
C ILE A 65 2.46 -3.21 -13.13
N GLY A 66 1.88 -2.04 -13.35
CA GLY A 66 1.37 -1.66 -14.66
C GLY A 66 2.44 -1.67 -15.75
N ALA A 67 3.63 -1.15 -15.45
CA ALA A 67 4.77 -1.15 -16.37
C ALA A 67 5.30 -2.57 -16.64
N LEU A 68 5.44 -3.39 -15.59
CA LEU A 68 5.87 -4.79 -15.71
C LEU A 68 4.87 -5.62 -16.52
N GLY A 69 3.57 -5.44 -16.29
CA GLY A 69 2.53 -6.12 -17.05
C GLY A 69 2.55 -5.78 -18.54
N LYS A 70 2.77 -4.50 -18.89
CA LYS A 70 2.94 -4.08 -20.30
C LYS A 70 4.19 -4.71 -20.92
N LYS A 71 5.33 -4.68 -20.23
CA LYS A 71 6.58 -5.28 -20.69
C LYS A 71 6.44 -6.80 -20.88
N SER A 72 5.78 -7.49 -19.95
CA SER A 72 5.55 -8.94 -20.04
C SER A 72 4.67 -9.29 -21.26
N ARG A 73 3.59 -8.55 -21.51
CA ARG A 73 2.75 -8.78 -22.71
C ARG A 73 3.50 -8.50 -24.02
N ALA A 74 4.32 -7.46 -24.05
CA ALA A 74 5.14 -7.17 -25.22
C ALA A 74 6.16 -8.30 -25.47
N TYR A 75 6.79 -8.82 -24.41
CA TYR A 75 7.68 -9.95 -24.48
C TYR A 75 6.97 -11.22 -24.95
N GLU A 76 5.78 -11.50 -24.46
CA GLU A 76 4.97 -12.64 -24.89
C GLU A 76 4.63 -12.56 -26.38
N ALA A 77 4.20 -11.41 -26.88
CA ALA A 77 3.91 -11.20 -28.29
C ALA A 77 5.16 -11.45 -29.14
N GLU A 78 6.31 -10.85 -28.77
CA GLU A 78 7.58 -11.04 -29.46
C GLU A 78 8.02 -12.51 -29.44
N PHE A 79 7.87 -13.20 -28.31
CA PHE A 79 8.23 -14.61 -28.15
C PHE A 79 7.47 -15.53 -29.11
N TRP A 80 6.18 -15.27 -29.35
CA TRP A 80 5.37 -16.10 -30.25
C TRP A 80 5.59 -15.77 -31.72
N GLU A 81 6.02 -14.55 -32.07
CA GLU A 81 6.30 -14.14 -33.44
C GLU A 81 7.68 -14.59 -33.92
N LEU A 82 8.65 -14.72 -33.03
CA LEU A 82 10.02 -15.09 -33.40
C LEU A 82 10.17 -16.56 -33.78
N ARG A 83 10.88 -16.80 -34.87
CA ARG A 83 11.26 -18.14 -35.34
C ARG A 83 12.43 -18.73 -34.50
N ASP A 84 13.34 -17.87 -34.04
CA ASP A 84 14.48 -18.23 -33.18
C ASP A 84 14.24 -17.72 -31.76
N ARG A 85 13.50 -18.54 -30.99
CA ARG A 85 13.16 -18.26 -29.58
C ARG A 85 14.35 -18.41 -28.66
N GLU A 86 15.34 -19.23 -29.04
CA GLU A 86 16.51 -19.48 -28.19
C GLU A 86 17.42 -18.26 -28.12
N ALA A 87 17.58 -17.52 -29.21
CA ALA A 87 18.33 -16.27 -29.25
C ALA A 87 17.68 -15.19 -28.34
N LEU A 88 16.35 -15.08 -28.37
CA LEU A 88 15.62 -14.16 -27.51
C LEU A 88 15.80 -14.50 -26.02
N LEU A 89 15.63 -15.77 -25.65
CA LEU A 89 15.76 -16.24 -24.28
C LEU A 89 17.18 -16.02 -23.73
N THR A 90 18.21 -16.26 -24.56
CA THR A 90 19.61 -16.07 -24.17
C THR A 90 19.96 -14.59 -23.95
N LYS A 91 19.40 -13.69 -24.78
CA LYS A 91 19.62 -12.25 -24.69
C LYS A 91 18.95 -11.64 -23.45
N GLN A 92 17.88 -12.24 -22.97
CA GLN A 92 17.02 -11.68 -21.91
C GLN A 92 17.13 -12.38 -20.55
N VAL A 93 18.08 -13.28 -20.35
CA VAL A 93 18.31 -13.96 -19.05
C VAL A 93 18.48 -12.98 -17.87
N ARG A 94 18.97 -11.78 -18.12
CA ARG A 94 19.10 -10.69 -17.12
C ARG A 94 18.02 -9.64 -17.21
N SER A 95 16.91 -9.94 -17.88
CA SER A 95 15.81 -8.99 -18.07
C SER A 95 15.10 -8.67 -16.74
N GLU A 96 14.68 -7.42 -16.59
CA GLU A 96 13.78 -7.01 -15.50
C GLU A 96 12.35 -7.53 -15.68
N VAL A 97 12.04 -8.19 -16.82
CA VAL A 97 10.71 -8.69 -17.17
C VAL A 97 10.49 -10.06 -16.53
N PRO A 98 9.50 -10.22 -15.62
CA PRO A 98 9.23 -11.49 -14.95
C PRO A 98 8.97 -12.65 -15.93
N ALA A 99 8.19 -12.42 -16.99
CA ALA A 99 7.92 -13.43 -18.02
C ALA A 99 9.19 -13.95 -18.70
N ALA A 100 10.17 -13.08 -18.94
CA ALA A 100 11.45 -13.47 -19.53
C ALA A 100 12.28 -14.33 -18.57
N ARG A 101 12.25 -14.05 -17.27
CA ARG A 101 12.94 -14.85 -16.26
C ARG A 101 12.33 -16.24 -16.11
N VAL A 102 11.00 -16.34 -16.11
CA VAL A 102 10.30 -17.63 -16.09
C VAL A 102 10.63 -18.46 -17.33
N ALA A 103 10.61 -17.86 -18.51
CA ALA A 103 10.96 -18.54 -19.75
C ALA A 103 12.44 -18.97 -19.77
N ALA A 104 13.35 -18.16 -19.23
CA ALA A 104 14.77 -18.49 -19.09
C ALA A 104 15.01 -19.67 -18.13
N ALA A 105 14.28 -19.74 -17.01
CA ALA A 105 14.34 -20.88 -16.08
C ALA A 105 13.92 -22.19 -16.76
N GLY A 106 12.83 -22.14 -17.54
CA GLY A 106 12.38 -23.29 -18.34
C GLY A 106 13.41 -23.73 -19.39
N LEU A 107 14.06 -22.78 -20.09
CA LEU A 107 15.11 -23.09 -21.06
C LEU A 107 16.35 -23.72 -20.41
N ASP A 108 16.78 -23.16 -19.28
CA ASP A 108 17.95 -23.69 -18.55
C ASP A 108 17.72 -25.14 -18.09
N GLU A 109 16.52 -25.43 -17.59
CA GLU A 109 16.17 -26.79 -17.21
C GLU A 109 16.04 -27.71 -18.43
N TRP A 110 15.51 -27.23 -19.54
CA TRP A 110 15.46 -27.99 -20.79
C TRP A 110 16.87 -28.35 -21.27
N ARG A 111 17.82 -27.40 -21.27
CA ARG A 111 19.22 -27.65 -21.63
C ARG A 111 19.87 -28.66 -20.73
N LYS A 112 19.68 -28.56 -19.41
CA LYS A 112 20.20 -29.54 -18.42
C LYS A 112 19.64 -30.93 -18.63
N SER A 113 18.33 -31.03 -18.90
CA SER A 113 17.64 -32.32 -19.05
C SER A 113 17.96 -32.99 -20.39
N THR A 114 18.25 -32.23 -21.45
CA THR A 114 18.58 -32.77 -22.77
C THR A 114 20.08 -33.06 -22.96
N ALA A 115 20.93 -32.54 -22.08
CA ALA A 115 22.38 -32.83 -22.12
C ALA A 115 22.74 -34.30 -21.82
N LYS A 116 21.82 -35.03 -21.17
CA LYS A 116 22.00 -36.45 -20.81
C LYS A 116 21.11 -37.33 -21.69
N GLN A 117 21.66 -38.30 -22.37
CA GLN A 117 20.90 -39.29 -23.13
C GLN A 117 20.83 -40.63 -22.36
N PRO A 118 19.72 -41.38 -22.46
CA PRO A 118 18.47 -41.10 -23.21
C PRO A 118 17.60 -40.06 -22.55
N VAL A 119 16.89 -39.25 -23.35
CA VAL A 119 16.00 -38.21 -22.89
C VAL A 119 14.61 -38.79 -22.62
N ASP A 120 14.19 -38.82 -21.37
CA ASP A 120 12.82 -39.08 -20.98
C ASP A 120 11.99 -37.78 -21.15
N ARG A 121 11.07 -37.79 -22.12
CA ARG A 121 10.29 -36.62 -22.49
C ARG A 121 9.30 -36.18 -21.40
N ASP A 122 8.67 -37.12 -20.71
CA ASP A 122 7.68 -36.82 -19.68
C ASP A 122 8.36 -36.31 -18.41
N ALA A 123 9.46 -36.94 -17.98
CA ALA A 123 10.24 -36.43 -16.87
C ALA A 123 10.88 -35.08 -17.17
N THR A 124 11.32 -34.83 -18.39
CA THR A 124 11.86 -33.52 -18.83
C THR A 124 10.79 -32.46 -18.77
N ARG A 125 9.58 -32.72 -19.29
CA ARG A 125 8.45 -31.78 -19.23
C ARG A 125 8.06 -31.42 -17.82
N GLN A 126 8.01 -32.39 -16.91
CA GLN A 126 7.70 -32.14 -15.49
C GLN A 126 8.77 -31.28 -14.81
N ARG A 127 10.07 -31.52 -15.08
CA ARG A 127 11.15 -30.69 -14.54
C ARG A 127 11.11 -29.27 -15.04
N ILE A 128 10.85 -29.07 -16.33
CA ILE A 128 10.69 -27.74 -16.90
C ILE A 128 9.51 -27.00 -16.24
N ALA A 129 8.37 -27.67 -16.10
CA ALA A 129 7.21 -27.08 -15.43
C ALA A 129 7.54 -26.69 -13.98
N ALA A 130 8.17 -27.58 -13.21
CA ALA A 130 8.56 -27.30 -11.83
C ALA A 130 9.56 -26.14 -11.73
N ALA A 131 10.53 -26.05 -12.64
CA ALA A 131 11.49 -24.93 -12.66
C ALA A 131 10.81 -23.59 -12.96
N MET A 132 9.84 -23.57 -13.89
CA MET A 132 9.06 -22.39 -14.21
C MET A 132 8.14 -21.99 -13.05
N GLU A 133 7.48 -22.95 -12.38
CA GLU A 133 6.65 -22.71 -11.21
C GLU A 133 7.46 -22.16 -10.03
N SER A 134 8.65 -22.68 -9.79
CA SER A 134 9.57 -22.14 -8.79
C SER A 134 9.94 -20.68 -9.07
N GLN A 135 10.24 -20.35 -10.32
CA GLN A 135 10.55 -18.98 -10.70
C GLN A 135 9.32 -18.04 -10.58
N ILE A 136 8.13 -18.53 -10.89
CA ILE A 136 6.88 -17.77 -10.68
C ILE A 136 6.68 -17.46 -9.19
N ALA A 137 6.92 -18.44 -8.31
CA ALA A 137 6.84 -18.24 -6.87
C ALA A 137 7.84 -17.19 -6.37
N GLU A 138 9.10 -17.23 -6.82
CA GLU A 138 10.11 -16.21 -6.49
C GLU A 138 9.69 -14.80 -6.94
N GLU A 139 9.12 -14.67 -8.14
CA GLU A 139 8.63 -13.38 -8.63
C GLU A 139 7.44 -12.87 -7.79
N ALA A 140 6.54 -13.77 -7.41
CA ALA A 140 5.40 -13.43 -6.55
C ALA A 140 5.86 -12.99 -5.16
N ASP A 141 6.81 -13.69 -4.56
CA ASP A 141 7.39 -13.35 -3.25
C ASP A 141 8.12 -12.00 -3.29
N ALA A 142 8.88 -11.73 -4.34
CA ALA A 142 9.55 -10.44 -4.54
C ALA A 142 8.55 -9.26 -4.65
N LEU A 143 7.37 -9.50 -5.21
CA LEU A 143 6.29 -8.52 -5.26
C LEU A 143 5.58 -8.39 -3.91
N ALA A 144 5.31 -9.52 -3.23
CA ALA A 144 4.60 -9.56 -1.94
C ALA A 144 5.41 -8.94 -0.81
N GLY A 145 6.74 -9.06 -0.81
CA GLY A 145 7.60 -8.57 0.27
C GLY A 145 7.44 -7.08 0.58
N ARG A 146 7.05 -6.26 -0.40
CA ARG A 146 6.78 -4.84 -0.21
C ARG A 146 5.41 -4.56 0.40
N LEU A 147 4.47 -5.52 0.32
CA LEU A 147 3.12 -5.38 0.86
C LEU A 147 3.06 -5.69 2.35
N ASN A 148 4.04 -6.44 2.89
CA ASN A 148 4.10 -6.77 4.31
C ASN A 148 4.19 -5.53 5.20
N PHE A 149 4.88 -4.48 4.74
CA PHE A 149 4.95 -3.20 5.45
C PHE A 149 3.55 -2.55 5.57
N LEU A 150 2.76 -2.58 4.49
CA LEU A 150 1.41 -2.03 4.50
C LEU A 150 0.51 -2.78 5.49
N ALA A 151 0.61 -4.11 5.54
CA ALA A 151 -0.13 -4.94 6.48
C ALA A 151 0.24 -4.58 7.93
N THR A 152 1.53 -4.39 8.23
CA THR A 152 2.00 -4.00 9.55
C THR A 152 1.48 -2.61 9.94
N VAL A 153 1.59 -1.61 9.07
CA VAL A 153 1.07 -0.26 9.34
C VAL A 153 -0.44 -0.30 9.52
N GLY A 154 -1.17 -1.04 8.67
CA GLY A 154 -2.63 -1.16 8.76
C GLY A 154 -3.10 -1.79 10.06
N SER A 155 -2.36 -2.76 10.61
CA SER A 155 -2.70 -3.40 11.89
C SER A 155 -2.31 -2.55 13.10
N VAL A 156 -1.23 -1.79 13.05
CA VAL A 156 -0.69 -1.03 14.20
C VAL A 156 -1.29 0.39 14.29
N ALA A 157 -1.55 1.04 13.16
CA ALA A 157 -2.01 2.44 13.13
C ALA A 157 -3.27 2.72 13.99
N PRO A 158 -4.32 1.85 14.02
CA PRO A 158 -5.47 2.07 14.88
C PRO A 158 -5.13 2.08 16.38
N PHE A 159 -4.20 1.24 16.81
CA PHE A 159 -3.76 1.18 18.21
C PHE A 159 -2.95 2.42 18.60
N VAL A 160 -2.10 2.90 17.69
CA VAL A 160 -1.36 4.16 17.89
C VAL A 160 -2.33 5.35 18.00
N GLY A 161 -3.36 5.39 17.15
CA GLY A 161 -4.40 6.41 17.22
C GLY A 161 -5.19 6.35 18.52
N LEU A 162 -5.60 5.14 18.95
CA LEU A 162 -6.28 4.94 20.21
C LEU A 162 -5.41 5.37 21.40
N PHE A 163 -4.14 5.01 21.41
CA PHE A 163 -3.18 5.46 22.42
C PHE A 163 -3.14 6.99 22.50
N GLY A 164 -3.06 7.68 21.36
CA GLY A 164 -3.08 9.15 21.30
C GLY A 164 -4.34 9.75 21.91
N THR A 165 -5.52 9.17 21.65
CA THR A 165 -6.78 9.65 22.23
C THR A 165 -6.87 9.40 23.73
N VAL A 166 -6.47 8.22 24.20
CA VAL A 166 -6.46 7.90 25.65
C VAL A 166 -5.49 8.82 26.39
N TRP A 167 -4.30 9.04 25.85
CA TRP A 167 -3.33 9.97 26.44
C TRP A 167 -3.87 11.39 26.50
N GLY A 168 -4.49 11.87 25.42
CA GLY A 168 -5.09 13.21 25.37
C GLY A 168 -6.24 13.45 26.35
N ILE A 169 -6.92 12.37 26.80
CA ILE A 169 -7.96 12.48 27.85
C ILE A 169 -7.35 12.44 29.26
N MET A 170 -6.22 11.78 29.44
CA MET A 170 -5.58 11.61 30.76
C MET A 170 -4.79 12.85 31.20
N ASN A 171 -4.38 13.70 30.29
CA ASN A 171 -3.55 14.88 30.53
C ASN A 171 -4.34 16.17 30.31
#